data_bc5a6c93372276f138054e7de9a5cd92
#
_entry.id   bc5a6c93372276f138054e7de9a5cd92
#
_cell.length_a   1.000
_cell.length_b   1.000
_cell.length_c   1.000
_cell.angle_alpha   90.00
_cell.angle_beta   90.00
_cell.angle_gamma   90.00
#
_symmetry.space_group_name_H-M   'P 1'
#
loop_
_entity.id
_entity.type
_entity.pdbx_description
1 polymer ?
#
loop_
_entity_poly.entity_id
_entity_poly.type
_entity_poly.pdbx_seq_one_letter_code
_entity_poly.pdbx_strand_id
1 'polypeptide(L)'
;MDALRRWRPAIRGATPTAAPDDPAAGGRHERAMMVTLLVNMSAGTALGYASASMPRIELEPWYTLPPGAPQNQWVGDVLLLGAVAGALVSGLLIHLLGHRRTLLLSAFGIINAWVCIIVSNSVIMLLIGRVTCGIWLGVSTNSVSLYICDVAPPAKRAFFGGLTEVAVSLGMLAAYVLGSAAWQMSAVVFTLTPVSVFALHNHIVEDPRWFSAKGRYRDSNTAMVRLYGDDVPTDFRYSRTGEESNVSTVGRQKVARKLSVCVLLNLLQNLSCAQLVLLHAVQAVGPLIDVTSPQESACLVLAMHVTCTTLFAALTRCIGRRQLLIVSAVLAAGVLSGLRPFDHVVISRWLPGPASGTRWEVMGSACMLVLAYSVGLCHVPSLVVGELLPLKRWRYLSSSLLWVWRWLVAFVMVHFDKELLRAGDSRSMSLAFGLAVLLVAAATVPFVPETEGRTLAAIHRDE
;
A
#
# COMPACT_ATOMS: atom_id res chain seq x y z
N MET A 1 12.63 -23.60 -38.29
CA MET A 1 13.50 -24.31 -37.33
C MET A 1 14.98 -23.92 -37.44
N ASP A 2 15.44 -23.48 -38.58
CA ASP A 2 16.88 -23.14 -38.79
C ASP A 2 17.31 -21.77 -38.23
N ALA A 3 16.39 -20.84 -37.97
CA ALA A 3 16.68 -19.55 -37.33
C ALA A 3 17.06 -19.69 -35.84
N LEU A 4 16.59 -20.73 -35.15
CA LEU A 4 16.87 -21.00 -33.75
C LEU A 4 18.25 -21.65 -33.51
N ARG A 5 18.84 -22.30 -34.53
CA ARG A 5 20.18 -22.88 -34.43
C ARG A 5 21.31 -21.86 -34.58
N ARG A 6 21.09 -20.75 -35.24
CA ARG A 6 22.11 -19.66 -35.41
C ARG A 6 22.33 -18.82 -34.17
N TRP A 7 21.50 -18.93 -33.14
CA TRP A 7 21.61 -18.12 -31.94
C TRP A 7 22.39 -18.79 -30.78
N ARG A 8 22.70 -20.08 -30.87
CA ARG A 8 23.47 -20.79 -29.85
C ARG A 8 24.93 -20.35 -29.65
N PRO A 9 25.68 -19.88 -30.65
CA PRO A 9 27.08 -19.48 -30.45
C PRO A 9 27.26 -18.09 -29.80
N ALA A 10 26.28 -17.16 -29.94
CA ALA A 10 26.42 -15.79 -29.45
C ALA A 10 26.29 -15.67 -27.91
N ILE A 11 25.77 -16.72 -27.24
CA ILE A 11 25.58 -16.73 -25.78
C ILE A 11 26.84 -17.20 -25.05
N ARG A 12 27.77 -17.87 -25.72
CA ARG A 12 29.05 -18.34 -25.13
C ARG A 12 30.19 -17.31 -25.19
N GLY A 13 30.03 -16.19 -25.87
CA GLY A 13 31.10 -15.22 -26.12
C GLY A 13 31.08 -13.94 -25.30
N ALA A 14 30.12 -13.73 -24.42
CA ALA A 14 30.11 -12.60 -23.49
C ALA A 14 30.07 -13.15 -22.07
N THR A 15 31.18 -13.66 -21.58
CA THR A 15 31.42 -13.78 -20.15
C THR A 15 31.50 -12.35 -19.59
N PRO A 16 30.52 -11.91 -18.78
CA PRO A 16 30.80 -10.80 -17.88
C PRO A 16 31.89 -11.34 -16.93
N THR A 17 32.99 -10.66 -16.83
CA THR A 17 33.99 -10.87 -15.77
C THR A 17 33.36 -10.50 -14.42
N ALA A 18 32.44 -11.32 -13.95
CA ALA A 18 32.06 -11.38 -12.55
C ALA A 18 32.91 -12.50 -11.93
N ALA A 19 33.68 -12.17 -10.95
CA ALA A 19 34.44 -13.15 -10.18
C ALA A 19 33.50 -14.29 -9.74
N PRO A 20 33.92 -15.57 -9.86
CA PRO A 20 33.05 -16.72 -9.69
C PRO A 20 32.54 -16.96 -8.26
N ASP A 21 32.96 -16.25 -7.25
CA ASP A 21 32.65 -16.52 -5.82
C ASP A 21 32.25 -15.26 -5.05
N ASP A 22 31.29 -14.46 -5.57
CA ASP A 22 30.70 -13.42 -4.73
C ASP A 22 29.45 -13.97 -4.00
N PRO A 23 29.56 -14.35 -2.70
CA PRO A 23 28.43 -14.81 -1.90
C PRO A 23 27.33 -13.73 -1.76
N ALA A 24 27.63 -12.49 -2.18
CA ALA A 24 26.69 -11.39 -2.28
C ALA A 24 25.74 -11.48 -3.51
N ALA A 25 25.95 -12.40 -4.46
CA ALA A 25 25.09 -12.53 -5.63
C ALA A 25 23.67 -13.00 -5.28
N GLY A 26 23.51 -13.88 -4.29
CA GLY A 26 22.23 -14.46 -3.89
C GLY A 26 21.20 -13.51 -3.24
N GLY A 27 21.61 -12.30 -2.82
CA GLY A 27 20.73 -11.34 -2.12
C GLY A 27 20.44 -10.02 -2.86
N ARG A 28 20.84 -9.90 -4.12
CA ARG A 28 20.73 -8.61 -4.84
C ARG A 28 19.28 -8.21 -5.12
N HIS A 29 18.42 -9.16 -5.49
CA HIS A 29 16.98 -8.90 -5.68
C HIS A 29 16.30 -8.52 -4.37
N GLU A 30 16.69 -9.12 -3.23
CA GLU A 30 16.17 -8.77 -1.90
C GLU A 30 16.56 -7.35 -1.53
N ARG A 31 17.82 -6.96 -1.74
CA ARG A 31 18.29 -5.59 -1.50
C ARG A 31 17.52 -4.58 -2.36
N ALA A 32 17.30 -4.90 -3.64
CA ALA A 32 16.50 -4.04 -4.51
C ALA A 32 15.08 -3.84 -3.98
N MET A 33 14.42 -4.92 -3.56
CA MET A 33 13.07 -4.86 -2.97
C MET A 33 13.09 -4.09 -1.64
N MET A 34 14.04 -4.33 -0.75
CA MET A 34 14.14 -3.61 0.53
C MET A 34 14.29 -2.10 0.34
N VAL A 35 15.09 -1.65 -0.63
CA VAL A 35 15.20 -0.20 -0.93
C VAL A 35 13.87 0.38 -1.43
N THR A 36 13.09 -0.36 -2.22
CA THR A 36 11.78 0.13 -2.66
C THR A 36 10.77 0.24 -1.51
N LEU A 37 10.91 -0.55 -0.45
CA LEU A 37 10.07 -0.44 0.74
C LEU A 37 10.27 0.88 1.49
N LEU A 38 11.46 1.51 1.42
CA LEU A 38 11.68 2.85 1.97
C LEU A 38 10.79 3.91 1.31
N VAL A 39 10.46 3.74 0.02
CA VAL A 39 9.52 4.64 -0.67
C VAL A 39 8.12 4.50 -0.08
N ASN A 40 7.68 3.25 0.20
CA ASN A 40 6.40 3.01 0.87
C ASN A 40 6.39 3.47 2.34
N MET A 41 7.52 3.39 3.04
CA MET A 41 7.64 3.96 4.37
C MET A 41 7.43 5.49 4.34
N SER A 42 7.96 6.19 3.32
CA SER A 42 7.68 7.62 3.12
C SER A 42 6.20 7.89 2.86
N ALA A 43 5.51 7.01 2.13
CA ALA A 43 4.06 7.10 1.95
C ALA A 43 3.32 6.98 3.29
N GLY A 44 3.76 6.08 4.16
CA GLY A 44 3.22 5.91 5.51
C GLY A 44 3.38 7.14 6.39
N THR A 45 4.57 7.79 6.37
CA THR A 45 4.78 9.04 7.11
C THR A 45 3.82 10.14 6.66
N ALA A 46 3.56 10.24 5.36
CA ALA A 46 2.62 11.20 4.80
C ALA A 46 1.16 10.94 5.22
N LEU A 47 0.76 9.67 5.31
CA LEU A 47 -0.57 9.27 5.77
C LEU A 47 -0.80 9.60 7.25
N GLY A 48 0.17 9.28 8.12
CA GLY A 48 0.04 9.51 9.56
C GLY A 48 0.22 10.97 10.00
N TYR A 49 0.91 11.79 9.20
CA TYR A 49 1.32 13.14 9.59
C TYR A 49 0.16 14.07 9.98
N ALA A 50 -0.94 14.08 9.21
CA ALA A 50 -2.05 14.99 9.47
C ALA A 50 -2.66 14.76 10.85
N SER A 51 -3.01 13.51 11.17
CA SER A 51 -3.60 13.18 12.48
C SER A 51 -2.65 13.47 13.64
N ALA A 52 -1.36 13.23 13.46
CA ALA A 52 -0.35 13.41 14.49
C ALA A 52 0.02 14.87 14.73
N SER A 53 0.10 15.69 13.67
CA SER A 53 0.63 17.07 13.73
C SER A 53 -0.46 18.14 13.81
N MET A 54 -1.70 17.81 13.42
CA MET A 54 -2.79 18.78 13.36
C MET A 54 -3.04 19.55 14.67
N PRO A 55 -3.04 18.92 15.86
CA PRO A 55 -3.26 19.63 17.13
C PRO A 55 -2.23 20.75 17.41
N ARG A 56 -1.04 20.66 16.80
CA ARG A 56 0.01 21.69 16.92
C ARG A 56 -0.07 22.73 15.82
N ILE A 57 -0.40 22.32 14.60
CA ILE A 57 -0.59 23.23 13.46
C ILE A 57 -1.73 24.22 13.74
N GLU A 58 -2.81 23.78 14.38
CA GLU A 58 -3.94 24.63 14.77
C GLU A 58 -3.58 25.73 15.78
N LEU A 59 -2.44 25.60 16.47
CA LEU A 59 -1.95 26.60 17.42
C LEU A 59 -1.04 27.65 16.77
N GLU A 60 -0.68 27.48 15.51
CA GLU A 60 0.20 28.42 14.82
C GLU A 60 -0.51 29.74 14.47
N PRO A 61 0.15 30.90 14.65
CA PRO A 61 -0.47 32.20 14.40
C PRO A 61 -0.97 32.43 12.99
N TRP A 62 -0.37 31.76 12.00
CA TRP A 62 -0.77 31.85 10.60
C TRP A 62 -1.95 30.93 10.23
N TYR A 63 -2.32 30.01 11.14
CA TYR A 63 -3.43 29.10 10.91
C TYR A 63 -4.74 29.80 11.24
N THR A 64 -5.46 30.23 10.23
CA THR A 64 -6.64 31.11 10.36
C THR A 64 -7.95 30.38 10.65
N LEU A 65 -7.98 29.06 10.54
CA LEU A 65 -9.17 28.27 10.84
C LEU A 65 -9.26 27.97 12.33
N PRO A 66 -10.46 28.04 12.95
CA PRO A 66 -10.61 27.73 14.37
C PRO A 66 -10.30 26.26 14.64
N PRO A 67 -9.74 25.95 15.84
CA PRO A 67 -9.48 24.57 16.25
C PRO A 67 -10.75 23.71 16.19
N GLY A 68 -10.62 22.50 15.61
CA GLY A 68 -11.75 21.60 15.48
C GLY A 68 -12.76 21.96 14.37
N ALA A 69 -12.51 23.02 13.57
CA ALA A 69 -13.39 23.37 12.47
C ALA A 69 -13.52 22.21 11.45
N PRO A 70 -14.70 22.02 10.82
CA PRO A 70 -14.88 20.98 9.81
C PRO A 70 -13.88 21.10 8.65
N GLN A 71 -13.45 22.33 8.32
CA GLN A 71 -12.47 22.60 7.26
C GLN A 71 -11.08 22.05 7.57
N ASN A 72 -10.72 21.83 8.84
CA ASN A 72 -9.43 21.26 9.24
C ASN A 72 -9.25 19.83 8.75
N GLN A 73 -10.35 19.12 8.50
CA GLN A 73 -10.36 17.79 7.93
C GLN A 73 -9.68 17.75 6.54
N TRP A 74 -9.82 18.82 5.74
CA TRP A 74 -9.21 18.89 4.43
C TRP A 74 -7.68 18.73 4.44
N VAL A 75 -7.01 19.10 5.52
CA VAL A 75 -5.54 18.90 5.63
C VAL A 75 -5.16 17.43 5.57
N GLY A 76 -6.01 16.54 6.07
CA GLY A 76 -5.86 15.09 5.93
C GLY A 76 -6.35 14.58 4.56
N ASP A 77 -7.56 14.96 4.20
CA ASP A 77 -8.32 14.35 3.09
C ASP A 77 -7.76 14.70 1.71
N VAL A 78 -7.23 15.92 1.54
CA VAL A 78 -6.67 16.38 0.27
C VAL A 78 -5.46 15.54 -0.19
N LEU A 79 -4.76 14.91 0.75
CA LEU A 79 -3.71 13.94 0.44
C LEU A 79 -4.28 12.75 -0.35
N LEU A 80 -5.45 12.24 0.06
CA LEU A 80 -6.09 11.10 -0.61
C LEU A 80 -6.55 11.48 -2.02
N LEU A 81 -7.07 12.70 -2.21
CA LEU A 81 -7.37 13.22 -3.57
C LEU A 81 -6.11 13.34 -4.43
N GLY A 82 -5.01 13.83 -3.85
CA GLY A 82 -3.71 13.81 -4.49
C GLY A 82 -3.29 12.40 -4.90
N ALA A 83 -3.51 11.41 -4.03
CA ALA A 83 -3.19 10.02 -4.31
C ALA A 83 -4.02 9.42 -5.46
N VAL A 84 -5.30 9.82 -5.60
CA VAL A 84 -6.13 9.47 -6.77
C VAL A 84 -5.49 9.99 -8.06
N ALA A 85 -5.10 11.27 -8.08
CA ALA A 85 -4.45 11.89 -9.24
C ALA A 85 -3.10 11.22 -9.56
N GLY A 86 -2.29 10.95 -8.54
CA GLY A 86 -1.00 10.25 -8.68
C GLY A 86 -1.15 8.82 -9.19
N ALA A 87 -2.12 8.08 -8.67
CA ALA A 87 -2.42 6.73 -9.12
C ALA A 87 -2.82 6.71 -10.61
N LEU A 88 -3.60 7.68 -11.07
CA LEU A 88 -4.00 7.79 -12.49
C LEU A 88 -2.79 7.92 -13.41
N VAL A 89 -1.81 8.74 -13.04
CA VAL A 89 -0.62 9.01 -13.85
C VAL A 89 0.45 7.92 -13.70
N SER A 90 0.43 7.16 -12.61
CA SER A 90 1.47 6.18 -12.24
C SER A 90 1.75 5.14 -13.31
N GLY A 91 0.72 4.55 -13.93
CA GLY A 91 0.90 3.54 -14.97
C GLY A 91 1.51 4.10 -16.25
N LEU A 92 1.20 5.36 -16.60
CA LEU A 92 1.84 6.04 -17.73
C LEU A 92 3.33 6.28 -17.43
N LEU A 93 3.67 6.73 -16.22
CA LEU A 93 5.05 6.94 -15.82
C LEU A 93 5.84 5.63 -15.84
N ILE A 94 5.31 4.54 -15.28
CA ILE A 94 5.96 3.23 -15.32
C ILE A 94 6.14 2.76 -16.76
N HIS A 95 5.11 2.91 -17.60
CA HIS A 95 5.19 2.51 -19.00
C HIS A 95 6.27 3.27 -19.76
N LEU A 96 6.41 4.58 -19.55
CA LEU A 96 7.36 5.43 -20.27
C LEU A 96 8.78 5.34 -19.71
N LEU A 97 8.94 5.45 -18.39
CA LEU A 97 10.21 5.63 -17.71
C LEU A 97 10.79 4.33 -17.14
N GLY A 98 9.94 3.32 -16.87
CA GLY A 98 10.29 2.13 -16.12
C GLY A 98 10.11 2.32 -14.61
N HIS A 99 10.23 1.21 -13.87
CA HIS A 99 10.02 1.20 -12.41
C HIS A 99 11.06 2.01 -11.65
N ARG A 100 12.36 1.79 -11.96
CA ARG A 100 13.48 2.47 -11.28
C ARG A 100 13.36 3.99 -11.34
N ARG A 101 13.16 4.54 -12.54
CA ARG A 101 13.07 6.00 -12.72
C ARG A 101 11.80 6.57 -12.08
N THR A 102 10.68 5.86 -12.16
CA THR A 102 9.41 6.27 -11.54
C THR A 102 9.54 6.31 -10.02
N LEU A 103 10.20 5.33 -9.41
CA LEU A 103 10.46 5.31 -7.95
C LEU A 103 11.37 6.46 -7.51
N LEU A 104 12.43 6.76 -8.26
CA LEU A 104 13.30 7.90 -7.95
C LEU A 104 12.58 9.23 -8.14
N LEU A 105 11.76 9.36 -9.18
CA LEU A 105 10.94 10.53 -9.42
C LEU A 105 9.92 10.74 -8.30
N SER A 106 9.29 9.67 -7.81
CA SER A 106 8.37 9.76 -6.68
C SER A 106 9.07 10.15 -5.38
N ALA A 107 10.26 9.61 -5.11
CA ALA A 107 11.06 10.01 -3.95
C ALA A 107 11.44 11.50 -4.02
N PHE A 108 11.86 12.00 -5.20
CA PHE A 108 12.13 13.42 -5.42
C PHE A 108 10.90 14.28 -5.17
N GLY A 109 9.73 13.85 -5.70
CA GLY A 109 8.48 14.57 -5.52
C GLY A 109 8.01 14.62 -4.07
N ILE A 110 8.21 13.54 -3.30
CA ILE A 110 7.91 13.50 -1.86
C ILE A 110 8.83 14.45 -1.09
N ILE A 111 10.13 14.55 -1.44
CA ILE A 111 11.04 15.53 -0.82
C ILE A 111 10.53 16.96 -1.06
N ASN A 112 10.19 17.31 -2.30
CA ASN A 112 9.65 18.63 -2.61
C ASN A 112 8.34 18.92 -1.85
N ALA A 113 7.47 17.93 -1.71
CA ALA A 113 6.24 18.07 -0.94
C ALA A 113 6.51 18.35 0.54
N TRP A 114 7.48 17.66 1.16
CA TRP A 114 7.89 17.93 2.54
C TRP A 114 8.51 19.32 2.68
N VAL A 115 9.34 19.75 1.73
CA VAL A 115 9.89 21.11 1.72
C VAL A 115 8.77 22.14 1.68
N CYS A 116 7.75 21.98 0.83
CA CYS A 116 6.58 22.86 0.82
C CYS A 116 5.85 22.89 2.18
N ILE A 117 5.74 21.75 2.87
CA ILE A 117 5.13 21.68 4.21
C ILE A 117 6.01 22.40 5.23
N ILE A 118 7.31 22.16 5.24
CA ILE A 118 8.25 22.75 6.21
C ILE A 118 8.25 24.28 6.15
N VAL A 119 8.20 24.87 4.94
CA VAL A 119 8.23 26.33 4.75
C VAL A 119 6.82 26.95 4.75
N SER A 120 5.76 26.16 5.02
CA SER A 120 4.40 26.68 4.98
C SER A 120 4.15 27.73 6.07
N ASN A 121 3.58 28.84 5.66
CA ASN A 121 3.16 29.96 6.50
C ASN A 121 1.71 30.36 6.24
N SER A 122 0.96 29.51 5.58
CA SER A 122 -0.47 29.69 5.30
C SER A 122 -1.15 28.33 5.10
N VAL A 123 -2.45 28.27 5.35
CA VAL A 123 -3.27 27.06 5.14
C VAL A 123 -3.20 26.61 3.70
N ILE A 124 -3.24 27.53 2.73
CA ILE A 124 -3.18 27.20 1.29
C ILE A 124 -1.86 26.52 0.95
N MET A 125 -0.73 27.02 1.45
CA MET A 125 0.59 26.43 1.18
C MET A 125 0.71 25.06 1.81
N LEU A 126 0.19 24.86 3.02
CA LEU A 126 0.11 23.56 3.66
C LEU A 126 -0.71 22.57 2.81
N LEU A 127 -1.88 23.00 2.31
CA LEU A 127 -2.73 22.16 1.44
C LEU A 127 -2.02 21.80 0.12
N ILE A 128 -1.32 22.73 -0.52
CA ILE A 128 -0.51 22.46 -1.72
C ILE A 128 0.55 21.40 -1.43
N GLY A 129 1.27 21.52 -0.32
CA GLY A 129 2.24 20.52 0.13
C GLY A 129 1.59 19.15 0.32
N ARG A 130 0.41 19.10 0.93
CA ARG A 130 -0.35 17.85 1.16
C ARG A 130 -0.86 17.22 -0.14
N VAL A 131 -1.41 18.00 -1.08
CA VAL A 131 -1.81 17.49 -2.43
C VAL A 131 -0.60 16.91 -3.14
N THR A 132 0.51 17.65 -3.18
CA THR A 132 1.74 17.21 -3.84
C THR A 132 2.26 15.92 -3.22
N CYS A 133 2.26 15.83 -1.89
CA CYS A 133 2.63 14.62 -1.18
C CYS A 133 1.71 13.44 -1.57
N GLY A 134 0.40 13.69 -1.67
CA GLY A 134 -0.58 12.70 -2.13
C GLY A 134 -0.32 12.21 -3.55
N ILE A 135 -0.04 13.11 -4.50
CA ILE A 135 0.27 12.72 -5.89
C ILE A 135 1.43 11.72 -5.92
N TRP A 136 2.52 12.02 -5.25
CA TRP A 136 3.69 11.14 -5.25
C TRP A 136 3.50 9.88 -4.41
N LEU A 137 2.65 9.92 -3.40
CA LEU A 137 2.18 8.74 -2.66
C LEU A 137 1.41 7.79 -3.60
N GLY A 138 0.48 8.28 -4.39
CA GLY A 138 -0.27 7.48 -5.36
C GLY A 138 0.64 6.85 -6.43
N VAL A 139 1.63 7.60 -6.91
CA VAL A 139 2.63 7.09 -7.86
C VAL A 139 3.49 6.01 -7.20
N SER A 140 3.99 6.24 -5.99
CA SER A 140 4.92 5.35 -5.31
C SER A 140 4.28 4.01 -4.93
N THR A 141 3.09 4.04 -4.33
CA THR A 141 2.41 2.82 -3.86
C THR A 141 2.08 1.86 -4.99
N ASN A 142 1.62 2.36 -6.14
CA ASN A 142 1.42 1.54 -7.33
C ASN A 142 2.75 1.00 -7.87
N SER A 143 3.78 1.85 -7.98
CA SER A 143 5.07 1.47 -8.55
C SER A 143 5.79 0.41 -7.72
N VAL A 144 5.78 0.54 -6.38
CA VAL A 144 6.40 -0.43 -5.46
C VAL A 144 5.67 -1.77 -5.52
N SER A 145 4.33 -1.74 -5.47
CA SER A 145 3.51 -2.97 -5.54
C SER A 145 3.78 -3.76 -6.82
N LEU A 146 3.79 -3.09 -7.98
CA LEU A 146 4.09 -3.73 -9.25
C LEU A 146 5.53 -4.22 -9.34
N TYR A 147 6.50 -3.40 -8.90
CA TYR A 147 7.91 -3.78 -8.91
C TYR A 147 8.18 -5.05 -8.11
N ILE A 148 7.64 -5.14 -6.90
CA ILE A 148 7.79 -6.34 -6.07
C ILE A 148 7.11 -7.55 -6.74
N CYS A 149 5.92 -7.36 -7.30
CA CYS A 149 5.20 -8.44 -7.99
C CYS A 149 5.96 -8.97 -9.21
N ASP A 150 6.66 -8.08 -9.94
CA ASP A 150 7.38 -8.40 -11.16
C ASP A 150 8.79 -8.94 -10.88
N VAL A 151 9.48 -8.46 -9.83
CA VAL A 151 10.86 -8.84 -9.51
C VAL A 151 10.92 -10.00 -8.49
N ALA A 152 9.97 -10.13 -7.56
CA ALA A 152 10.08 -11.17 -6.54
C ALA A 152 9.93 -12.59 -7.11
N PRO A 153 10.82 -13.52 -6.74
CA PRO A 153 10.63 -14.96 -7.04
C PRO A 153 9.30 -15.47 -6.44
N PRO A 154 8.62 -16.45 -7.09
CA PRO A 154 7.31 -16.93 -6.62
C PRO A 154 7.26 -17.31 -5.14
N ALA A 155 8.29 -17.98 -4.63
CA ALA A 155 8.38 -18.40 -3.24
C ALA A 155 8.52 -17.24 -2.22
N LYS A 156 9.04 -16.07 -2.64
CA LYS A 156 9.27 -14.91 -1.78
C LYS A 156 8.28 -13.77 -2.02
N ARG A 157 7.48 -13.84 -3.09
CA ARG A 157 6.57 -12.78 -3.53
C ARG A 157 5.53 -12.43 -2.48
N ALA A 158 4.93 -13.42 -1.83
CA ALA A 158 3.95 -13.22 -0.77
C ALA A 158 4.54 -12.42 0.40
N PHE A 159 5.73 -12.79 0.83
CA PHE A 159 6.41 -12.12 1.94
C PHE A 159 6.78 -10.67 1.61
N PHE A 160 7.45 -10.42 0.48
CA PHE A 160 7.81 -9.06 0.10
C PHE A 160 6.59 -8.20 -0.24
N GLY A 161 5.53 -8.81 -0.81
CA GLY A 161 4.25 -8.14 -0.98
C GLY A 161 3.61 -7.74 0.35
N GLY A 162 3.66 -8.59 1.36
CA GLY A 162 3.23 -8.25 2.72
C GLY A 162 4.07 -7.14 3.36
N LEU A 163 5.39 -7.14 3.14
CA LEU A 163 6.29 -6.10 3.64
C LEU A 163 5.98 -4.69 3.08
N THR A 164 5.26 -4.57 1.95
CA THR A 164 4.82 -3.25 1.45
C THR A 164 3.92 -2.54 2.44
N GLU A 165 2.96 -3.24 3.01
CA GLU A 165 2.02 -2.69 4.00
C GLU A 165 2.70 -2.51 5.37
N VAL A 166 3.64 -3.40 5.72
CA VAL A 166 4.49 -3.22 6.93
C VAL A 166 5.29 -1.92 6.84
N ALA A 167 5.88 -1.61 5.68
CA ALA A 167 6.63 -0.39 5.47
C ALA A 167 5.74 0.86 5.60
N VAL A 168 4.52 0.85 5.04
CA VAL A 168 3.54 1.91 5.23
C VAL A 168 3.18 2.06 6.71
N SER A 169 2.91 0.96 7.40
CA SER A 169 2.53 0.96 8.81
C SER A 169 3.65 1.50 9.70
N LEU A 170 4.92 1.13 9.41
CA LEU A 170 6.09 1.68 10.10
C LEU A 170 6.23 3.19 9.88
N GLY A 171 5.98 3.67 8.67
CA GLY A 171 5.95 5.09 8.37
C GLY A 171 4.86 5.83 9.14
N MET A 172 3.66 5.28 9.21
CA MET A 172 2.57 5.85 10.03
C MET A 172 2.96 5.86 11.51
N LEU A 173 3.49 4.78 12.05
CA LEU A 173 3.95 4.72 13.44
C LEU A 173 5.01 5.80 13.72
N ALA A 174 6.00 5.95 12.82
CA ALA A 174 7.00 7.02 12.95
C ALA A 174 6.36 8.41 12.99
N ALA A 175 5.32 8.67 12.18
CA ALA A 175 4.59 9.93 12.19
C ALA A 175 3.89 10.18 13.54
N TYR A 176 3.29 9.16 14.12
CA TYR A 176 2.62 9.28 15.42
C TYR A 176 3.63 9.45 16.57
N VAL A 177 4.74 8.72 16.56
CA VAL A 177 5.81 8.88 17.58
C VAL A 177 6.40 10.29 17.56
N LEU A 178 6.64 10.84 16.38
CA LEU A 178 7.20 12.18 16.20
C LEU A 178 6.15 13.30 16.27
N GLY A 179 4.87 12.96 16.34
CA GLY A 179 3.78 13.95 16.43
C GLY A 179 3.79 14.81 17.70
N SER A 180 4.51 14.37 18.75
CA SER A 180 4.78 15.16 19.95
C SER A 180 5.85 16.24 19.74
N ALA A 181 6.68 16.16 18.70
CA ALA A 181 7.67 17.17 18.35
C ALA A 181 7.04 18.36 17.60
N ALA A 182 7.80 19.41 17.34
CA ALA A 182 7.35 20.48 16.47
C ALA A 182 7.03 19.93 15.06
N TRP A 183 5.92 20.35 14.49
CA TRP A 183 5.41 19.80 13.22
C TRP A 183 6.41 19.96 12.05
N GLN A 184 7.18 21.10 12.02
CA GLN A 184 8.25 21.29 11.04
C GLN A 184 9.40 20.30 11.22
N MET A 185 9.82 20.07 12.49
CA MET A 185 10.89 19.13 12.80
C MET A 185 10.52 17.70 12.40
N SER A 186 9.28 17.30 12.64
CA SER A 186 8.77 16.00 12.18
C SER A 186 8.85 15.90 10.65
N ALA A 187 8.43 16.95 9.92
CA ALA A 187 8.50 17.00 8.47
C ALA A 187 9.96 16.92 7.94
N VAL A 188 10.92 17.59 8.63
CA VAL A 188 12.37 17.48 8.30
C VAL A 188 12.85 16.04 8.45
N VAL A 189 12.50 15.37 9.56
CA VAL A 189 12.87 13.97 9.79
C VAL A 189 12.29 13.06 8.71
N PHE A 190 11.04 13.29 8.29
CA PHE A 190 10.39 12.46 7.26
C PHE A 190 11.01 12.62 5.87
N THR A 191 11.71 13.73 5.57
CA THR A 191 12.48 13.85 4.32
C THR A 191 13.68 12.92 4.26
N LEU A 192 14.20 12.44 5.39
CA LEU A 192 15.34 11.53 5.41
C LEU A 192 15.04 10.20 4.73
N THR A 193 13.79 9.72 4.83
CA THR A 193 13.39 8.44 4.21
C THR A 193 13.48 8.49 2.68
N PRO A 194 12.85 9.41 1.95
CA PRO A 194 13.00 9.48 0.51
C PRO A 194 14.41 9.91 0.08
N VAL A 195 15.16 10.68 0.89
CA VAL A 195 16.58 10.98 0.63
C VAL A 195 17.42 9.72 0.66
N SER A 196 17.19 8.79 1.61
CA SER A 196 17.91 7.53 1.67
C SER A 196 17.71 6.66 0.43
N VAL A 197 16.57 6.77 -0.27
CA VAL A 197 16.33 6.09 -1.54
C VAL A 197 17.31 6.55 -2.62
N PHE A 198 17.67 7.85 -2.66
CA PHE A 198 18.69 8.35 -3.58
C PHE A 198 20.08 7.83 -3.22
N ALA A 199 20.43 7.76 -1.94
CA ALA A 199 21.72 7.19 -1.52
C ALA A 199 21.83 5.71 -1.93
N LEU A 200 20.73 4.98 -1.90
CA LEU A 200 20.66 3.56 -2.20
C LEU A 200 20.17 3.23 -3.63
N HIS A 201 20.02 4.23 -4.51
CA HIS A 201 19.43 4.08 -5.85
C HIS A 201 20.14 3.05 -6.75
N ASN A 202 21.44 2.79 -6.51
CA ASN A 202 22.22 1.81 -7.26
C ASN A 202 21.76 0.37 -7.03
N HIS A 203 21.08 0.10 -5.91
CA HIS A 203 20.51 -1.21 -5.61
C HIS A 203 19.17 -1.47 -6.32
N ILE A 204 18.48 -0.41 -6.77
CA ILE A 204 17.23 -0.55 -7.54
C ILE A 204 17.61 -0.89 -8.98
N VAL A 205 17.37 -2.13 -9.37
CA VAL A 205 17.56 -2.62 -10.74
C VAL A 205 16.22 -2.52 -11.47
N GLU A 206 16.22 -2.14 -12.76
CA GLU A 206 15.00 -2.08 -13.55
C GLU A 206 14.42 -3.48 -13.81
N ASP A 207 13.10 -3.58 -13.94
CA ASP A 207 12.42 -4.82 -14.24
C ASP A 207 12.84 -5.39 -15.62
N PRO A 208 13.36 -6.63 -15.68
CA PRO A 208 13.71 -7.28 -16.93
C PRO A 208 12.55 -7.39 -17.93
N ARG A 209 11.31 -7.53 -17.43
CA ARG A 209 10.12 -7.63 -18.27
C ARG A 209 9.80 -6.32 -18.96
N TRP A 210 10.01 -5.19 -18.27
CA TRP A 210 9.84 -3.87 -18.87
C TRP A 210 10.82 -3.67 -20.04
N PHE A 211 12.09 -4.06 -19.90
CA PHE A 211 13.05 -4.03 -21.00
C PHE A 211 12.65 -4.93 -22.17
N SER A 212 12.20 -6.15 -21.88
CA SER A 212 11.71 -7.09 -22.89
C SER A 212 10.51 -6.54 -23.67
N ALA A 213 9.55 -5.91 -22.97
CA ALA A 213 8.38 -5.28 -23.58
C ALA A 213 8.74 -4.10 -24.50
N LYS A 214 9.89 -3.45 -24.27
CA LYS A 214 10.45 -2.38 -25.13
C LYS A 214 11.38 -2.90 -26.23
N GLY A 215 11.53 -4.23 -26.39
CA GLY A 215 12.44 -4.83 -27.35
C GLY A 215 13.94 -4.76 -26.98
N ARG A 216 14.25 -4.30 -25.76
CA ARG A 216 15.62 -4.11 -25.26
C ARG A 216 16.15 -5.38 -24.60
N TYR A 217 16.29 -6.47 -25.35
CA TYR A 217 16.62 -7.80 -24.82
C TYR A 217 18.02 -7.89 -24.16
N ARG A 218 19.00 -7.11 -24.63
CA ARG A 218 20.34 -7.05 -24.00
C ARG A 218 20.26 -6.49 -22.59
N ASP A 219 19.53 -5.39 -22.41
CA ASP A 219 19.36 -4.75 -21.11
C ASP A 219 18.55 -5.64 -20.16
N SER A 220 17.53 -6.33 -20.69
CA SER A 220 16.76 -7.33 -19.95
C SER A 220 17.66 -8.43 -19.39
N ASN A 221 18.54 -9.02 -20.22
CA ASN A 221 19.50 -10.04 -19.78
C ASN A 221 20.47 -9.50 -18.72
N THR A 222 20.99 -8.27 -18.91
CA THR A 222 21.88 -7.64 -17.94
C THR A 222 21.15 -7.41 -16.60
N ALA A 223 19.90 -6.98 -16.62
CA ALA A 223 19.09 -6.78 -15.43
C ALA A 223 18.81 -8.12 -14.71
N MET A 224 18.53 -9.21 -15.46
CA MET A 224 18.36 -10.54 -14.89
C MET A 224 19.62 -11.04 -14.17
N VAL A 225 20.79 -10.93 -14.82
CA VAL A 225 22.07 -11.33 -14.20
C VAL A 225 22.36 -10.47 -12.97
N ARG A 226 22.05 -9.18 -13.00
CA ARG A 226 22.23 -8.29 -11.83
C ARG A 226 21.32 -8.65 -10.66
N LEU A 227 20.08 -9.08 -10.92
CA LEU A 227 19.11 -9.42 -9.88
C LEU A 227 19.33 -10.81 -9.30
N TYR A 228 19.57 -11.80 -10.14
CA TYR A 228 19.50 -13.21 -9.76
C TYR A 228 20.82 -13.98 -9.94
N GLY A 229 21.83 -13.38 -10.59
CA GLY A 229 23.04 -14.10 -10.92
C GLY A 229 22.74 -15.27 -11.88
N ASP A 230 23.20 -16.46 -11.51
CA ASP A 230 22.96 -17.69 -12.28
C ASP A 230 21.61 -18.36 -11.94
N ASP A 231 21.00 -17.99 -10.80
CA ASP A 231 19.72 -18.52 -10.29
C ASP A 231 18.50 -17.78 -10.86
N VAL A 232 18.40 -17.71 -12.18
CA VAL A 232 17.27 -17.04 -12.84
C VAL A 232 15.97 -17.83 -12.60
N PRO A 233 14.95 -17.23 -11.96
CA PRO A 233 13.67 -17.89 -11.70
C PRO A 233 12.99 -18.39 -13.00
N THR A 234 12.24 -19.48 -12.89
CA THR A 234 11.51 -20.09 -14.01
C THR A 234 10.56 -19.14 -14.72
N ASP A 235 9.96 -18.20 -13.99
CA ASP A 235 9.10 -17.13 -14.52
C ASP A 235 9.77 -16.30 -15.63
N PHE A 236 11.07 -16.06 -15.51
CA PHE A 236 11.83 -15.26 -16.48
C PHE A 236 12.37 -16.11 -17.63
N ARG A 237 12.54 -17.43 -17.44
CA ARG A 237 12.94 -18.35 -18.53
C ARG A 237 11.86 -18.45 -19.59
N TYR A 238 10.59 -18.43 -19.23
CA TYR A 238 9.46 -18.42 -20.17
C TYR A 238 9.36 -17.12 -20.98
N SER A 239 9.68 -15.97 -20.38
CA SER A 239 9.72 -14.69 -21.09
C SER A 239 10.77 -14.67 -22.23
N ARG A 240 11.81 -15.49 -22.12
CA ARG A 240 12.89 -15.64 -23.13
C ARG A 240 12.45 -16.38 -24.39
N THR A 241 11.49 -17.30 -24.30
CA THR A 241 11.09 -18.19 -25.42
C THR A 241 10.00 -17.60 -26.29
N GLY A 242 9.48 -16.40 -25.98
CA GLY A 242 8.38 -15.79 -26.73
C GLY A 242 7.03 -16.49 -26.51
N GLU A 243 6.96 -17.52 -25.68
CA GLU A 243 5.73 -18.24 -25.38
C GLU A 243 4.72 -17.38 -24.59
N GLU A 244 5.16 -16.29 -23.96
CA GLU A 244 4.23 -15.24 -23.47
C GLU A 244 3.36 -14.67 -24.61
N SER A 245 3.77 -14.79 -25.86
CA SER A 245 2.97 -14.35 -27.01
C SER A 245 1.71 -15.17 -27.22
N ASN A 246 1.69 -16.43 -26.83
CA ASN A 246 0.55 -17.34 -27.00
C ASN A 246 -0.50 -17.27 -25.87
N VAL A 247 -0.20 -16.63 -24.74
CA VAL A 247 -1.21 -16.30 -23.68
C VAL A 247 -2.17 -15.18 -24.14
N SER A 248 -2.13 -14.78 -25.40
CA SER A 248 -2.82 -13.61 -25.96
C SER A 248 -4.33 -13.77 -26.17
N THR A 249 -4.89 -14.94 -25.95
CA THR A 249 -6.32 -15.22 -26.15
C THR A 249 -7.08 -15.51 -24.86
N VAL A 250 -6.64 -14.95 -23.72
CA VAL A 250 -7.52 -14.91 -22.55
C VAL A 250 -8.73 -14.06 -22.92
N GLY A 251 -9.89 -14.70 -23.05
CA GLY A 251 -11.10 -14.07 -23.53
C GLY A 251 -11.42 -12.82 -22.69
N ARG A 252 -11.96 -11.77 -23.33
CA ARG A 252 -12.34 -10.50 -22.68
C ARG A 252 -13.12 -10.69 -21.38
N GLN A 253 -13.94 -11.74 -21.31
CA GLN A 253 -14.73 -12.11 -20.12
C GLN A 253 -13.87 -12.53 -18.93
N LYS A 254 -12.80 -13.31 -19.17
CA LYS A 254 -11.89 -13.75 -18.08
C LYS A 254 -11.10 -12.57 -17.50
N VAL A 255 -10.65 -11.64 -18.33
CA VAL A 255 -9.96 -10.42 -17.88
C VAL A 255 -10.92 -9.55 -17.07
N ALA A 256 -12.15 -9.35 -17.54
CA ALA A 256 -13.16 -8.57 -16.83
C ALA A 256 -13.47 -9.19 -15.46
N ARG A 257 -13.63 -10.52 -15.37
CA ARG A 257 -13.86 -11.22 -14.10
C ARG A 257 -12.71 -11.03 -13.11
N LYS A 258 -11.44 -11.14 -13.56
CA LYS A 258 -10.27 -10.90 -12.71
C LYS A 258 -10.23 -9.45 -12.19
N LEU A 259 -10.49 -8.48 -13.05
CA LEU A 259 -10.56 -7.08 -12.66
C LEU A 259 -11.71 -6.81 -11.68
N SER A 260 -12.88 -7.43 -11.87
CA SER A 260 -13.99 -7.30 -10.92
C SER A 260 -13.63 -7.84 -9.54
N VAL A 261 -12.93 -8.98 -9.45
CA VAL A 261 -12.41 -9.51 -8.19
C VAL A 261 -11.47 -8.52 -7.53
N CYS A 262 -10.55 -7.92 -8.29
CA CYS A 262 -9.62 -6.91 -7.77
C CYS A 262 -10.34 -5.65 -7.25
N VAL A 263 -11.38 -5.17 -7.96
CA VAL A 263 -12.22 -4.04 -7.53
C VAL A 263 -12.93 -4.35 -6.21
N LEU A 264 -13.53 -5.54 -6.10
CA LEU A 264 -14.22 -5.99 -4.89
C LEU A 264 -13.27 -6.21 -3.72
N LEU A 265 -12.04 -6.71 -3.94
CA LEU A 265 -11.02 -6.85 -2.89
C LEU A 265 -10.61 -5.50 -2.32
N ASN A 266 -10.39 -4.49 -3.17
CA ASN A 266 -10.11 -3.13 -2.72
C ASN A 266 -11.29 -2.50 -1.96
N LEU A 267 -12.51 -2.76 -2.39
CA LEU A 267 -13.72 -2.34 -1.69
C LEU A 267 -13.80 -2.99 -0.31
N LEU A 268 -13.63 -4.31 -0.24
CA LEU A 268 -13.63 -5.08 1.00
C LEU A 268 -12.61 -4.54 2.02
N GLN A 269 -11.42 -4.20 1.55
CA GLN A 269 -10.35 -3.61 2.38
C GLN A 269 -10.79 -2.30 3.03
N ASN A 270 -11.41 -1.40 2.27
CA ASN A 270 -11.85 -0.09 2.77
C ASN A 270 -13.10 -0.20 3.66
N LEU A 271 -14.07 -1.08 3.32
CA LEU A 271 -15.28 -1.30 4.11
C LEU A 271 -15.01 -1.84 5.52
N SER A 272 -13.83 -2.42 5.76
CA SER A 272 -13.43 -2.86 7.10
C SER A 272 -13.31 -1.72 8.12
N CYS A 273 -13.33 -0.46 7.71
CA CYS A 273 -13.16 0.76 8.52
C CYS A 273 -11.85 0.84 9.32
N ALA A 274 -11.02 -0.20 9.31
CA ALA A 274 -9.75 -0.21 10.05
C ALA A 274 -8.78 0.85 9.57
N GLN A 275 -8.75 1.11 8.26
CA GLN A 275 -7.90 2.16 7.69
C GLN A 275 -8.33 3.55 8.16
N LEU A 276 -9.63 3.80 8.33
CA LEU A 276 -10.16 5.02 8.92
C LEU A 276 -9.64 5.22 10.35
N VAL A 277 -9.69 4.17 11.17
CA VAL A 277 -9.15 4.19 12.55
C VAL A 277 -7.65 4.48 12.56
N LEU A 278 -6.88 3.86 11.65
CA LEU A 278 -5.43 4.06 11.56
C LEU A 278 -5.05 5.46 11.11
N LEU A 279 -5.77 6.05 10.15
CA LEU A 279 -5.52 7.39 9.65
C LEU A 279 -5.86 8.49 10.68
N HIS A 280 -6.83 8.22 11.54
CA HIS A 280 -7.33 9.16 12.54
C HIS A 280 -7.14 8.67 13.99
N ALA A 281 -6.09 7.86 14.25
CA ALA A 281 -5.94 7.20 15.53
C ALA A 281 -5.89 8.17 16.73
N VAL A 282 -5.24 9.33 16.60
CA VAL A 282 -5.22 10.35 17.69
C VAL A 282 -6.62 10.84 18.00
N GLN A 283 -7.43 11.13 16.98
CA GLN A 283 -8.80 11.61 17.18
C GLN A 283 -9.76 10.49 17.58
N ALA A 284 -9.55 9.26 17.10
CA ALA A 284 -10.43 8.13 17.38
C ALA A 284 -10.25 7.57 18.81
N VAL A 285 -9.03 7.51 19.31
CA VAL A 285 -8.68 6.87 20.60
C VAL A 285 -8.39 7.90 21.67
N GLY A 286 -7.89 9.09 21.28
CA GLY A 286 -7.33 10.09 22.17
C GLY A 286 -8.22 10.60 23.28
N PRO A 287 -9.47 11.03 23.03
CA PRO A 287 -10.33 11.63 24.06
C PRO A 287 -10.78 10.68 25.17
N LEU A 288 -10.47 9.40 25.05
CA LEU A 288 -11.11 8.33 25.82
C LEU A 288 -10.23 7.77 26.95
N ILE A 289 -8.96 8.18 27.04
CA ILE A 289 -8.01 7.64 28.02
C ILE A 289 -7.41 8.78 28.86
N ASP A 290 -7.78 8.87 30.14
CA ASP A 290 -7.25 9.89 31.06
C ASP A 290 -5.82 9.60 31.55
N VAL A 291 -5.36 8.37 31.39
CA VAL A 291 -4.07 7.89 31.94
C VAL A 291 -2.91 8.14 30.98
N THR A 292 -3.20 8.17 29.67
CA THR A 292 -2.19 8.38 28.62
C THR A 292 -2.59 9.57 27.74
N SER A 293 -1.60 10.23 27.16
CA SER A 293 -1.89 11.26 26.16
C SER A 293 -2.55 10.63 24.92
N PRO A 294 -3.41 11.38 24.20
CA PRO A 294 -4.01 10.90 22.93
C PRO A 294 -2.99 10.34 21.96
N GLN A 295 -1.82 10.95 21.92
CA GLN A 295 -0.71 10.56 21.06
C GLN A 295 -0.12 9.19 21.44
N GLU A 296 0.08 8.94 22.75
CA GLU A 296 0.60 7.65 23.24
C GLU A 296 -0.37 6.51 22.95
N SER A 297 -1.67 6.75 23.14
CA SER A 297 -2.71 5.76 22.81
C SER A 297 -2.73 5.41 21.33
N ALA A 298 -2.60 6.40 20.46
CA ALA A 298 -2.49 6.19 19.02
C ALA A 298 -1.22 5.40 18.65
N CYS A 299 -0.07 5.72 19.29
CA CYS A 299 1.18 4.97 19.10
C CYS A 299 1.04 3.48 19.49
N LEU A 300 0.33 3.18 20.59
CA LEU A 300 0.09 1.77 21.00
C LEU A 300 -0.72 1.00 19.95
N VAL A 301 -1.79 1.59 19.42
CA VAL A 301 -2.61 0.97 18.36
C VAL A 301 -1.78 0.73 17.10
N LEU A 302 -0.97 1.72 16.68
CA LEU A 302 -0.10 1.58 15.52
C LEU A 302 1.03 0.57 15.74
N ALA A 303 1.63 0.53 16.93
CA ALA A 303 2.66 -0.46 17.27
C ALA A 303 2.10 -1.89 17.23
N MET A 304 0.90 -2.09 17.77
CA MET A 304 0.17 -3.35 17.64
C MET A 304 -0.09 -3.68 16.16
N HIS A 305 -0.56 -2.72 15.37
CA HIS A 305 -0.79 -2.91 13.93
C HIS A 305 0.47 -3.36 13.20
N VAL A 306 1.59 -2.67 13.40
CA VAL A 306 2.89 -3.03 12.80
C VAL A 306 3.30 -4.45 13.20
N THR A 307 3.20 -4.79 14.48
CA THR A 307 3.56 -6.12 14.99
C THR A 307 2.71 -7.20 14.35
N CYS A 308 1.39 -7.02 14.36
CA CYS A 308 0.45 -7.98 13.77
C CYS A 308 0.65 -8.11 12.26
N THR A 309 0.75 -6.98 11.53
CA THR A 309 0.96 -7.00 10.07
C THR A 309 2.26 -7.71 9.70
N THR A 310 3.34 -7.50 10.47
CA THR A 310 4.62 -8.19 10.26
C THR A 310 4.51 -9.69 10.50
N LEU A 311 3.84 -10.08 11.59
CA LEU A 311 3.61 -11.48 11.91
C LEU A 311 2.80 -12.18 10.81
N PHE A 312 1.67 -11.59 10.40
CA PHE A 312 0.82 -12.18 9.38
C PHE A 312 1.44 -12.13 7.98
N ALA A 313 2.25 -11.12 7.65
CA ALA A 313 3.05 -11.12 6.42
C ALA A 313 4.05 -12.29 6.39
N ALA A 314 4.64 -12.66 7.51
CA ALA A 314 5.47 -13.86 7.60
C ALA A 314 4.65 -15.15 7.48
N LEU A 315 3.45 -15.20 8.08
CA LEU A 315 2.56 -16.36 8.04
C LEU A 315 1.92 -16.61 6.67
N THR A 316 1.89 -15.62 5.76
CA THR A 316 1.42 -15.84 4.38
C THR A 316 2.22 -16.87 3.60
N ARG A 317 3.39 -17.29 4.11
CA ARG A 317 4.17 -18.39 3.55
C ARG A 317 3.64 -19.79 3.93
N CYS A 318 2.86 -19.86 5.02
CA CYS A 318 2.39 -21.12 5.59
C CYS A 318 0.87 -21.28 5.45
N ILE A 319 0.15 -20.16 5.37
CA ILE A 319 -1.32 -20.12 5.35
C ILE A 319 -1.76 -19.56 3.99
N GLY A 320 -2.66 -20.28 3.32
CA GLY A 320 -3.23 -19.86 2.03
C GLY A 320 -3.88 -18.49 2.11
N ARG A 321 -3.72 -17.69 1.05
CA ARG A 321 -4.21 -16.31 0.97
C ARG A 321 -5.72 -16.21 1.14
N ARG A 322 -6.45 -17.16 0.54
CA ARG A 322 -7.90 -17.26 0.65
C ARG A 322 -8.37 -17.47 2.10
N GLN A 323 -7.66 -18.32 2.86
CA GLN A 323 -7.97 -18.58 4.27
C GLN A 323 -7.76 -17.33 5.13
N LEU A 324 -6.65 -16.61 4.93
CA LEU A 324 -6.38 -15.35 5.64
C LEU A 324 -7.43 -14.29 5.36
N LEU A 325 -7.92 -14.18 4.11
CA LEU A 325 -9.00 -13.26 3.76
C LEU A 325 -10.32 -13.63 4.46
N ILE A 326 -10.68 -14.92 4.49
CA ILE A 326 -11.91 -15.38 5.15
C ILE A 326 -11.86 -15.06 6.64
N VAL A 327 -10.77 -15.47 7.31
CA VAL A 327 -10.62 -15.24 8.75
C VAL A 327 -10.65 -13.75 9.08
N SER A 328 -9.92 -12.95 8.34
CA SER A 328 -9.88 -11.50 8.52
C SER A 328 -11.23 -10.83 8.30
N ALA A 329 -11.96 -11.19 7.23
CA ALA A 329 -13.29 -10.65 6.94
C ALA A 329 -14.32 -11.03 8.00
N VAL A 330 -14.32 -12.29 8.46
CA VAL A 330 -15.24 -12.76 9.52
C VAL A 330 -14.94 -12.06 10.85
N LEU A 331 -13.65 -11.94 11.21
CA LEU A 331 -13.25 -11.22 12.43
C LEU A 331 -13.64 -9.74 12.35
N ALA A 332 -13.34 -9.05 11.24
CA ALA A 332 -13.69 -7.64 11.06
C ALA A 332 -15.19 -7.41 11.13
N ALA A 333 -15.97 -8.24 10.44
CA ALA A 333 -17.44 -8.19 10.49
C ALA A 333 -17.99 -8.49 11.89
N GLY A 334 -17.41 -9.45 12.60
CA GLY A 334 -17.77 -9.76 13.98
C GLY A 334 -17.53 -8.60 14.93
N VAL A 335 -16.38 -7.92 14.78
CA VAL A 335 -16.06 -6.72 15.57
C VAL A 335 -17.03 -5.58 15.24
N LEU A 336 -17.29 -5.31 13.95
CA LEU A 336 -18.19 -4.25 13.52
C LEU A 336 -19.64 -4.48 13.97
N SER A 337 -20.12 -5.74 13.98
CA SER A 337 -21.51 -6.07 14.31
C SER A 337 -21.75 -6.42 15.78
N GLY A 338 -20.73 -6.83 16.52
CA GLY A 338 -20.88 -7.41 17.86
C GLY A 338 -20.47 -6.53 19.03
N LEU A 339 -19.66 -5.50 18.80
CA LEU A 339 -19.12 -4.69 19.89
C LEU A 339 -19.83 -3.34 20.00
N ARG A 340 -20.65 -3.18 21.07
CA ARG A 340 -21.23 -1.89 21.44
C ARG A 340 -20.23 -0.73 21.53
N PRO A 341 -18.97 -0.95 21.95
CA PRO A 341 -17.97 0.13 22.03
C PRO A 341 -17.51 0.67 20.68
N PHE A 342 -17.70 -0.06 19.57
CA PHE A 342 -17.34 0.47 18.26
C PHE A 342 -18.19 1.68 17.88
N ASP A 343 -19.46 1.69 18.29
CA ASP A 343 -20.35 2.83 18.16
C ASP A 343 -19.76 4.08 18.82
N HIS A 344 -19.06 3.92 19.94
CA HIS A 344 -18.42 5.02 20.66
C HIS A 344 -17.10 5.46 20.03
N VAL A 345 -16.28 4.57 19.46
CA VAL A 345 -15.03 4.95 18.77
C VAL A 345 -15.32 5.89 17.62
N VAL A 346 -16.37 5.59 16.87
CA VAL A 346 -16.71 6.35 15.67
C VAL A 346 -17.53 7.58 16.00
N ILE A 347 -18.40 7.53 17.02
CA ILE A 347 -19.36 8.61 17.35
C ILE A 347 -18.82 9.62 18.34
N SER A 348 -18.10 9.17 19.38
CA SER A 348 -17.57 10.08 20.41
C SER A 348 -16.60 11.13 19.85
N ARG A 349 -16.05 10.83 18.68
CA ARG A 349 -15.24 11.79 17.92
C ARG A 349 -16.04 13.02 17.47
N TRP A 350 -17.36 12.89 17.28
CA TRP A 350 -18.14 13.90 16.58
C TRP A 350 -19.37 14.43 17.34
N LEU A 351 -19.80 13.76 18.41
CA LEU A 351 -20.97 14.15 19.20
C LEU A 351 -20.56 14.33 20.65
N PRO A 352 -20.68 15.54 21.23
CA PRO A 352 -20.54 15.77 22.67
C PRO A 352 -21.73 15.13 23.38
N GLY A 353 -21.58 13.92 23.85
CA GLY A 353 -22.57 13.19 24.67
C GLY A 353 -21.88 12.38 25.76
N PRO A 354 -22.58 12.02 26.86
CA PRO A 354 -22.00 11.16 27.87
C PRO A 354 -21.65 9.81 27.27
N ALA A 355 -20.36 9.50 27.16
CA ALA A 355 -19.89 8.19 26.72
C ALA A 355 -20.39 7.12 27.70
N SER A 356 -21.29 6.26 27.26
CA SER A 356 -21.88 5.22 28.09
C SER A 356 -21.02 3.94 28.20
N GLY A 357 -19.85 3.92 27.53
CA GLY A 357 -18.88 2.82 27.59
C GLY A 357 -17.67 3.18 28.44
N THR A 358 -17.01 2.16 28.99
CA THR A 358 -15.73 2.37 29.66
C THR A 358 -14.64 2.66 28.61
N ARG A 359 -13.71 3.56 28.92
CA ARG A 359 -12.63 4.00 28.01
C ARG A 359 -11.81 2.84 27.45
N TRP A 360 -11.64 1.79 28.25
CA TRP A 360 -10.95 0.55 27.85
C TRP A 360 -11.70 -0.26 26.78
N GLU A 361 -13.02 -0.21 26.77
CA GLU A 361 -13.84 -0.91 25.77
C GLU A 361 -13.63 -0.31 24.39
N VAL A 362 -13.52 1.01 24.31
CA VAL A 362 -13.29 1.73 23.04
C VAL A 362 -11.91 1.41 22.50
N MET A 363 -10.88 1.49 23.33
CA MET A 363 -9.53 1.11 22.92
C MET A 363 -9.45 -0.36 22.52
N GLY A 364 -10.08 -1.25 23.31
CA GLY A 364 -10.16 -2.67 23.03
C GLY A 364 -10.80 -2.96 21.67
N SER A 365 -11.92 -2.28 21.35
CA SER A 365 -12.62 -2.46 20.06
C SER A 365 -11.79 -1.95 18.87
N ALA A 366 -11.10 -0.81 19.02
CA ALA A 366 -10.18 -0.31 18.00
C ALA A 366 -9.02 -1.28 17.77
N CYS A 367 -8.41 -1.79 18.84
CA CYS A 367 -7.36 -2.80 18.76
C CYS A 367 -7.85 -4.09 18.09
N MET A 368 -9.03 -4.59 18.46
CA MET A 368 -9.61 -5.80 17.86
C MET A 368 -9.90 -5.64 16.37
N LEU A 369 -10.41 -4.45 15.95
CA LEU A 369 -10.66 -4.16 14.55
C LEU A 369 -9.35 -4.11 13.75
N VAL A 370 -8.34 -3.42 14.28
CA VAL A 370 -7.02 -3.32 13.65
C VAL A 370 -6.33 -4.69 13.61
N LEU A 371 -6.47 -5.51 14.64
CA LEU A 371 -6.00 -6.89 14.63
C LEU A 371 -6.68 -7.70 13.52
N ALA A 372 -8.02 -7.67 13.47
CA ALA A 372 -8.80 -8.37 12.45
C ALA A 372 -8.37 -7.95 11.02
N TYR A 373 -8.13 -6.67 10.80
CA TYR A 373 -7.64 -6.12 9.54
C TYR A 373 -6.23 -6.63 9.20
N SER A 374 -5.33 -6.67 10.18
CA SER A 374 -3.93 -7.06 10.00
C SER A 374 -3.77 -8.53 9.63
N VAL A 375 -4.73 -9.41 9.96
CA VAL A 375 -4.69 -10.85 9.64
C VAL A 375 -4.58 -11.10 8.14
N GLY A 376 -5.35 -10.40 7.32
CA GLY A 376 -5.39 -10.64 5.87
C GLY A 376 -5.85 -9.46 5.04
N LEU A 377 -6.84 -8.69 5.48
CA LEU A 377 -7.39 -7.56 4.71
C LEU A 377 -6.38 -6.45 4.46
N CYS A 378 -5.35 -6.33 5.29
CA CYS A 378 -4.30 -5.33 5.13
C CYS A 378 -3.46 -5.58 3.87
N HIS A 379 -2.93 -6.79 3.70
CA HIS A 379 -1.87 -7.08 2.73
C HIS A 379 -2.29 -8.03 1.59
N VAL A 380 -3.24 -8.96 1.82
CA VAL A 380 -3.62 -9.93 0.79
C VAL A 380 -4.27 -9.27 -0.43
N PRO A 381 -5.17 -8.26 -0.32
CA PRO A 381 -5.78 -7.62 -1.47
C PRO A 381 -4.75 -6.99 -2.42
N SER A 382 -3.79 -6.21 -1.91
CA SER A 382 -2.76 -5.56 -2.72
C SER A 382 -1.85 -6.57 -3.44
N LEU A 383 -1.53 -7.68 -2.77
CA LEU A 383 -0.74 -8.78 -3.34
C LEU A 383 -1.50 -9.49 -4.47
N VAL A 384 -2.74 -9.91 -4.21
CA VAL A 384 -3.58 -10.63 -5.19
C VAL A 384 -3.87 -9.75 -6.40
N VAL A 385 -4.14 -8.45 -6.19
CA VAL A 385 -4.31 -7.48 -7.28
C VAL A 385 -3.08 -7.49 -8.21
N GLY A 386 -1.87 -7.41 -7.67
CA GLY A 386 -0.64 -7.43 -8.46
C GLY A 386 -0.45 -8.72 -9.27
N GLU A 387 -0.91 -9.86 -8.76
CA GLU A 387 -0.76 -11.18 -9.42
C GLU A 387 -1.85 -11.48 -10.45
N LEU A 388 -3.07 -11.00 -10.25
CA LEU A 388 -4.18 -11.20 -11.20
C LEU A 388 -4.14 -10.27 -12.41
N LEU A 389 -3.35 -9.20 -12.34
CA LEU A 389 -3.23 -8.23 -13.44
C LEU A 389 -2.70 -8.90 -14.73
N PRO A 390 -3.30 -8.62 -15.90
CA PRO A 390 -2.84 -9.18 -17.17
C PRO A 390 -1.37 -8.82 -17.44
N LEU A 391 -0.58 -9.79 -17.92
CA LEU A 391 0.88 -9.65 -18.12
C LEU A 391 1.29 -8.76 -19.31
N LYS A 392 0.32 -8.24 -20.11
CA LYS A 392 0.57 -7.52 -21.36
C LYS A 392 0.28 -6.02 -21.27
N ARG A 393 0.19 -5.39 -22.45
CA ARG A 393 0.02 -3.96 -22.74
C ARG A 393 -0.85 -3.18 -21.74
N TRP A 394 -1.88 -3.82 -21.18
CA TRP A 394 -2.85 -3.20 -20.27
C TRP A 394 -2.45 -3.28 -18.78
N ARG A 395 -1.34 -3.97 -18.43
CA ARG A 395 -0.91 -4.19 -17.05
C ARG A 395 -0.80 -2.91 -16.23
N TYR A 396 -0.04 -1.95 -16.74
CA TYR A 396 0.21 -0.69 -16.04
C TYR A 396 -1.06 0.17 -15.93
N LEU A 397 -1.86 0.22 -17.02
CA LEU A 397 -3.13 0.95 -17.02
C LEU A 397 -4.16 0.32 -16.07
N SER A 398 -4.31 -1.00 -16.10
CA SER A 398 -5.24 -1.70 -15.21
C SER A 398 -4.83 -1.53 -13.75
N SER A 399 -3.53 -1.59 -13.44
CA SER A 399 -3.02 -1.31 -12.10
C SER A 399 -3.35 0.12 -11.66
N SER A 400 -3.09 1.11 -12.51
CA SER A 400 -3.43 2.51 -12.21
C SER A 400 -4.90 2.69 -11.87
N LEU A 401 -5.80 2.11 -12.68
CA LEU A 401 -7.25 2.24 -12.45
C LEU A 401 -7.69 1.57 -11.14
N LEU A 402 -7.07 0.44 -10.77
CA LEU A 402 -7.36 -0.22 -9.50
C LEU A 402 -6.83 0.58 -8.29
N TRP A 403 -5.68 1.24 -8.42
CA TRP A 403 -5.18 2.14 -7.38
C TRP A 403 -5.97 3.45 -7.29
N VAL A 404 -6.45 4.00 -8.42
CA VAL A 404 -7.43 5.10 -8.44
C VAL A 404 -8.69 4.72 -7.68
N TRP A 405 -9.24 3.53 -7.96
CA TRP A 405 -10.40 3.00 -7.24
C TRP A 405 -10.14 2.88 -5.74
N ARG A 406 -9.01 2.28 -5.35
CA ARG A 406 -8.62 2.13 -3.94
C ARG A 406 -8.58 3.48 -3.21
N TRP A 407 -7.88 4.48 -3.77
CA TRP A 407 -7.74 5.79 -3.15
C TRP A 407 -9.03 6.59 -3.17
N LEU A 408 -9.85 6.45 -4.23
CA LEU A 408 -11.15 7.10 -4.31
C LEU A 408 -12.10 6.58 -3.23
N VAL A 409 -12.19 5.25 -3.06
CA VAL A 409 -13.02 4.65 -1.99
C VAL A 409 -12.48 5.08 -0.62
N ALA A 410 -11.17 5.07 -0.42
CA ALA A 410 -10.56 5.55 0.83
C ALA A 410 -10.91 7.02 1.11
N PHE A 411 -10.83 7.90 0.10
CA PHE A 411 -11.22 9.30 0.22
C PHE A 411 -12.71 9.44 0.61
N VAL A 412 -13.61 8.74 -0.09
CA VAL A 412 -15.05 8.79 0.20
C VAL A 412 -15.32 8.32 1.63
N MET A 413 -14.70 7.22 2.08
CA MET A 413 -14.90 6.68 3.42
C MET A 413 -14.36 7.63 4.51
N VAL A 414 -13.25 8.32 4.26
CA VAL A 414 -12.62 9.21 5.23
C VAL A 414 -13.30 10.58 5.24
N HIS A 415 -13.64 11.14 4.09
CA HIS A 415 -14.22 12.48 3.97
C HIS A 415 -15.67 12.54 4.44
N PHE A 416 -16.45 11.52 4.08
CA PHE A 416 -17.87 11.44 4.42
C PHE A 416 -18.16 10.63 5.69
N ASP A 417 -17.14 10.33 6.51
CA ASP A 417 -17.33 9.55 7.75
C ASP A 417 -18.39 10.17 8.66
N LYS A 418 -18.41 11.50 8.79
CA LYS A 418 -19.34 12.27 9.62
C LYS A 418 -20.78 12.21 9.11
N GLU A 419 -20.96 12.42 7.82
CA GLU A 419 -22.27 12.38 7.17
C GLU A 419 -22.85 10.97 7.19
N LEU A 420 -22.01 9.97 6.90
CA LEU A 420 -22.39 8.56 6.96
C LEU A 420 -22.87 8.17 8.35
N LEU A 421 -22.19 8.67 9.41
CA LEU A 421 -22.54 8.38 10.79
C LEU A 421 -23.77 9.15 11.29
N ARG A 422 -24.02 10.35 10.76
CA ARG A 422 -25.24 11.14 11.09
C ARG A 422 -26.49 10.64 10.37
N ALA A 423 -26.32 9.94 9.25
CA ALA A 423 -27.44 9.46 8.43
C ALA A 423 -28.26 8.34 9.11
N GLY A 424 -27.74 7.70 10.17
CA GLY A 424 -28.41 6.63 10.89
C GLY A 424 -28.04 6.57 12.37
N ASP A 425 -28.72 5.69 13.12
CA ASP A 425 -28.26 5.29 14.43
C ASP A 425 -26.92 4.54 14.29
N SER A 426 -25.97 4.86 15.16
CA SER A 426 -24.60 4.33 15.08
C SER A 426 -24.53 2.82 15.01
N ARG A 427 -25.40 2.17 15.78
CA ARG A 427 -25.48 0.70 15.82
C ARG A 427 -25.94 0.14 14.48
N SER A 428 -26.92 0.77 13.84
CA SER A 428 -27.41 0.36 12.52
C SER A 428 -26.33 0.49 11.47
N MET A 429 -25.49 1.54 11.55
CA MET A 429 -24.37 1.77 10.62
C MET A 429 -23.25 0.75 10.81
N SER A 430 -22.84 0.47 12.06
CA SER A 430 -21.83 -0.56 12.34
C SER A 430 -22.28 -1.93 11.86
N LEU A 431 -23.55 -2.29 12.09
CA LEU A 431 -24.14 -3.53 11.57
C LEU A 431 -24.17 -3.56 10.05
N ALA A 432 -24.51 -2.43 9.39
CA ALA A 432 -24.51 -2.33 7.93
C ALA A 432 -23.10 -2.54 7.35
N PHE A 433 -22.05 -1.93 7.95
CA PHE A 433 -20.67 -2.16 7.53
C PHE A 433 -20.23 -3.61 7.77
N GLY A 434 -20.55 -4.20 8.92
CA GLY A 434 -20.25 -5.60 9.20
C GLY A 434 -20.92 -6.55 8.20
N LEU A 435 -22.19 -6.31 7.87
CA LEU A 435 -22.91 -7.06 6.85
C LEU A 435 -22.34 -6.85 5.45
N ALA A 436 -22.00 -5.60 5.10
CA ALA A 436 -21.37 -5.28 3.82
C ALA A 436 -20.02 -6.00 3.64
N VAL A 437 -19.18 -6.04 4.69
CA VAL A 437 -17.94 -6.81 4.69
C VAL A 437 -18.19 -8.29 4.42
N LEU A 438 -19.17 -8.90 5.08
CA LEU A 438 -19.53 -10.33 4.85
C LEU A 438 -20.06 -10.57 3.44
N LEU A 439 -20.96 -9.72 2.95
CA LEU A 439 -21.52 -9.86 1.60
C LEU A 439 -20.45 -9.71 0.51
N VAL A 440 -19.59 -8.70 0.61
CA VAL A 440 -18.49 -8.49 -0.34
C VAL A 440 -17.48 -9.62 -0.24
N ALA A 441 -17.16 -10.11 0.96
CA ALA A 441 -16.28 -11.26 1.15
C ALA A 441 -16.88 -12.53 0.52
N ALA A 442 -18.16 -12.81 0.77
CA ALA A 442 -18.87 -13.96 0.20
C ALA A 442 -18.93 -13.90 -1.33
N ALA A 443 -19.08 -12.69 -1.91
CA ALA A 443 -19.08 -12.49 -3.35
C ALA A 443 -17.68 -12.58 -3.99
N THR A 444 -16.62 -12.32 -3.23
CA THR A 444 -15.25 -12.16 -3.77
C THR A 444 -14.38 -13.38 -3.53
N VAL A 445 -14.34 -13.87 -2.29
CA VAL A 445 -13.39 -14.91 -1.85
C VAL A 445 -13.51 -16.23 -2.63
N PRO A 446 -14.69 -16.71 -3.05
CA PRO A 446 -14.79 -17.91 -3.88
C PRO A 446 -14.07 -17.81 -5.22
N PHE A 447 -13.93 -16.59 -5.73
CA PHE A 447 -13.28 -16.30 -7.03
C PHE A 447 -11.81 -15.89 -6.91
N VAL A 448 -11.28 -15.78 -5.69
CA VAL A 448 -9.85 -15.54 -5.46
C VAL A 448 -9.11 -16.87 -5.65
N PRO A 449 -8.25 -16.99 -6.67
CA PRO A 449 -7.44 -18.20 -6.85
C PRO A 449 -6.37 -18.31 -5.76
N GLU A 450 -6.01 -19.53 -5.39
CA GLU A 450 -4.83 -19.74 -4.56
C GLU A 450 -3.59 -19.59 -5.43
N THR A 451 -2.83 -18.54 -5.18
CA THR A 451 -1.69 -18.12 -6.00
C THR A 451 -0.35 -18.39 -5.35
N GLU A 452 -0.33 -19.01 -4.16
CA GLU A 452 0.89 -19.27 -3.40
C GLU A 452 1.84 -20.19 -4.16
N GLY A 453 3.13 -19.78 -4.23
CA GLY A 453 4.17 -20.55 -4.89
C GLY A 453 4.03 -20.68 -6.40
N ARG A 454 2.96 -20.15 -7.01
CA ARG A 454 2.75 -20.26 -8.47
C ARG A 454 3.46 -19.15 -9.23
N THR A 455 3.92 -19.50 -10.42
CA THR A 455 4.48 -18.53 -11.37
C THR A 455 3.35 -17.64 -11.93
N LEU A 456 3.65 -16.39 -12.28
CA LEU A 456 2.64 -15.50 -12.90
C LEU A 456 2.10 -16.11 -14.21
N ALA A 457 2.95 -16.80 -14.97
CA ALA A 457 2.54 -17.49 -16.18
C ALA A 457 1.55 -18.64 -15.89
N ALA A 458 1.76 -19.42 -14.82
CA ALA A 458 0.85 -20.48 -14.40
C ALA A 458 -0.51 -19.93 -13.95
N ILE A 459 -0.53 -18.86 -13.14
CA ILE A 459 -1.77 -18.18 -12.69
C ILE A 459 -2.64 -17.72 -13.87
N HIS A 460 -2.01 -17.41 -15.01
CA HIS A 460 -2.75 -16.96 -16.19
C HIS A 460 -3.07 -18.08 -17.19
N ARG A 461 -2.49 -19.30 -17.06
CA ARG A 461 -2.78 -20.47 -17.92
C ARG A 461 -3.93 -21.33 -17.39
N ASP A 462 -3.98 -21.55 -16.07
CA ASP A 462 -4.88 -22.54 -15.44
C ASP A 462 -6.34 -22.07 -15.33
N GLU A 463 -6.64 -20.89 -15.79
CA GLU A 463 -7.97 -20.27 -15.77
C GLU A 463 -8.45 -19.88 -17.20
#